data_b759dc21193ff85829e182a081ddae8c
#
_entry.id   b759dc21193ff85829e182a081ddae8c
#
_cell.length_a   1.000
_cell.length_b   1.000
_cell.length_c   1.000
_cell.angle_alpha   90.00
_cell.angle_beta   90.00
_cell.angle_gamma   90.00
#
_symmetry.space_group_name_H-M   'P 1'
#
loop_
_entity.id
_entity.type
_entity.pdbx_description
1 polymer ?
#
loop_
_entity_poly.entity_id
_entity_poly.type
_entity_poly.pdbx_seq_one_letter_code
_entity_poly.pdbx_strand_id
1 'polypeptide(L)'
;MKTTIEAYTITVRRKREKDPLLFSDSPDIYDLMAHDNVSFIKYIDKNITGDLPAEKMTVRIPPKDHSHNDKKRYLCGIIETGYYGKEYEAVDKDDPKDETKKILLGKSKAILKPFFYYIQIPRKGNKALLILERVDNNGIYPLLRSILISFFNYHFQVEDLYIIDRNAVVLTSYLKKLKEGRYNSLSLSANSIHTDAAERYFGGLNSEDFTIELTMKFKNGMGEIKEKKVKEMINSGKFLFDSPDLNAIFGIIS
;
A
#
# COMPACT_ATOMS: atom_id res chain seq x y z
N MET A 1 -14.27 -15.47 0.50
CA MET A 1 -13.77 -14.11 0.76
C MET A 1 -12.71 -14.21 1.83
N LYS A 2 -11.48 -13.81 1.55
CA LYS A 2 -10.35 -13.84 2.49
C LYS A 2 -10.05 -12.42 2.94
N THR A 3 -10.15 -12.16 4.24
CA THR A 3 -9.77 -10.89 4.85
C THR A 3 -8.38 -11.00 5.45
N THR A 4 -7.52 -10.05 5.18
CA THR A 4 -6.15 -9.96 5.72
C THR A 4 -5.91 -8.55 6.25
N ILE A 5 -4.94 -8.43 7.13
CA ILE A 5 -4.48 -7.15 7.69
C ILE A 5 -3.08 -6.88 7.16
N GLU A 6 -2.89 -5.71 6.61
CA GLU A 6 -1.60 -5.19 6.17
C GLU A 6 -1.12 -4.12 7.15
N ALA A 7 0.13 -4.23 7.58
CA ALA A 7 0.74 -3.25 8.48
C ALA A 7 1.96 -2.60 7.82
N TYR A 8 2.02 -1.28 7.90
CA TYR A 8 3.06 -0.46 7.32
C TYR A 8 3.57 0.57 8.31
N THR A 9 4.84 0.93 8.21
CA THR A 9 5.29 2.22 8.70
C THR A 9 5.19 3.22 7.55
N ILE A 10 4.66 4.40 7.84
CA ILE A 10 4.58 5.50 6.89
C ILE A 10 5.40 6.70 7.39
N THR A 11 6.02 7.39 6.45
CA THR A 11 6.68 8.68 6.66
C THR A 11 6.10 9.70 5.70
N VAL A 12 6.10 10.96 6.11
CA VAL A 12 5.63 12.08 5.30
C VAL A 12 6.81 13.01 5.06
N ARG A 13 7.06 13.38 3.83
CA ARG A 13 8.13 14.34 3.47
C ARG A 13 7.69 15.26 2.35
N ARG A 14 8.33 16.42 2.23
CA ARG A 14 8.16 17.27 1.05
C ARG A 14 8.89 16.65 -0.15
N LYS A 15 8.35 16.83 -1.33
CA LYS A 15 8.87 16.21 -2.57
C LYS A 15 10.36 16.52 -2.81
N ARG A 16 10.81 17.73 -2.49
CA ARG A 16 12.20 18.16 -2.69
C ARG A 16 13.13 17.90 -1.52
N GLU A 17 12.58 17.47 -0.38
CA GLU A 17 13.34 17.19 0.85
C GLU A 17 13.60 15.70 0.98
N LYS A 18 14.79 15.33 1.45
CA LYS A 18 15.15 13.94 1.73
C LYS A 18 14.64 13.48 3.09
N ASP A 19 14.62 14.40 4.05
CA ASP A 19 14.25 14.10 5.42
C ASP A 19 12.74 14.13 5.62
N PRO A 20 12.16 13.13 6.28
CA PRO A 20 10.76 13.13 6.62
C PRO A 20 10.45 14.13 7.73
N LEU A 21 9.22 14.66 7.72
CA LEU A 21 8.71 15.55 8.76
C LEU A 21 8.75 14.84 10.12
N LEU A 22 9.14 15.58 11.15
CA LEU A 22 8.94 15.16 12.53
C LEU A 22 7.47 15.39 12.91
N PHE A 23 6.79 14.39 13.46
CA PHE A 23 5.37 14.50 13.78
C PHE A 23 5.05 15.40 14.98
N SER A 24 6.09 15.79 15.71
CA SER A 24 6.01 16.77 16.80
C SER A 24 6.25 18.22 16.38
N ASP A 25 6.56 18.45 15.11
CA ASP A 25 6.75 19.83 14.62
C ASP A 25 5.42 20.57 14.64
N SER A 26 5.50 21.89 14.64
CA SER A 26 4.30 22.73 14.62
C SER A 26 3.82 22.97 13.18
N PRO A 27 2.56 22.63 12.87
CA PRO A 27 1.57 21.98 13.74
C PRO A 27 1.86 20.48 13.95
N ASP A 28 1.55 19.97 15.16
CA ASP A 28 1.64 18.53 15.45
C ASP A 28 0.69 17.75 14.53
N ILE A 29 1.23 16.73 13.84
CA ILE A 29 0.48 15.99 12.82
C ILE A 29 -0.73 15.25 13.39
N TYR A 30 -0.62 14.71 14.62
CA TYR A 30 -1.77 14.07 15.24
C TYR A 30 -2.87 15.08 15.55
N ASP A 31 -2.52 16.22 16.14
CA ASP A 31 -3.49 17.25 16.49
C ASP A 31 -4.16 17.82 15.23
N LEU A 32 -3.39 18.01 14.17
CA LEU A 32 -3.91 18.39 12.85
C LEU A 32 -4.94 17.40 12.33
N MET A 33 -4.64 16.09 12.43
CA MET A 33 -5.55 15.04 11.91
C MET A 33 -6.76 14.80 12.79
N ALA A 34 -6.63 14.94 14.12
CA ALA A 34 -7.69 14.58 15.07
C ALA A 34 -8.57 15.77 15.48
N HIS A 35 -7.96 16.93 15.72
CA HIS A 35 -8.60 18.05 16.46
C HIS A 35 -8.79 19.32 15.66
N ASP A 36 -8.11 19.49 14.54
CA ASP A 36 -8.24 20.69 13.73
C ASP A 36 -9.69 20.93 13.26
N ASN A 37 -10.01 22.21 12.97
CA ASN A 37 -11.33 22.58 12.44
C ASN A 37 -11.67 21.83 11.16
N VAL A 38 -10.67 21.51 10.36
CA VAL A 38 -10.73 20.62 9.20
C VAL A 38 -9.90 19.37 9.49
N SER A 39 -10.29 18.60 10.53
CA SER A 39 -9.66 17.32 10.85
C SER A 39 -9.73 16.34 9.68
N PHE A 40 -8.90 15.29 9.72
CA PHE A 40 -8.80 14.32 8.62
C PHE A 40 -10.17 13.79 8.18
N ILE A 41 -11.04 13.45 9.14
CA ILE A 41 -12.40 12.96 8.85
C ILE A 41 -13.26 14.02 8.20
N LYS A 42 -13.26 15.25 8.75
CA LYS A 42 -14.03 16.35 8.16
C LYS A 42 -13.53 16.72 6.76
N TYR A 43 -12.22 16.63 6.55
CA TYR A 43 -11.63 16.85 5.23
C TYR A 43 -12.14 15.83 4.21
N ILE A 44 -12.12 14.54 4.58
CA ILE A 44 -12.60 13.49 3.69
C ILE A 44 -14.10 13.66 3.41
N ASP A 45 -14.91 13.89 4.45
CA ASP A 45 -16.35 14.07 4.29
C ASP A 45 -16.67 15.22 3.32
N LYS A 46 -15.98 16.34 3.46
CA LYS A 46 -16.22 17.53 2.65
C LYS A 46 -15.62 17.46 1.23
N ASN A 47 -14.43 16.88 1.06
CA ASN A 47 -13.65 17.04 -0.18
C ASN A 47 -13.50 15.74 -0.97
N ILE A 48 -13.73 14.57 -0.36
CA ILE A 48 -13.45 13.26 -0.96
C ILE A 48 -14.73 12.44 -1.09
N THR A 49 -15.65 12.52 -0.12
CA THR A 49 -16.91 11.77 -0.14
C THR A 49 -17.70 12.10 -1.40
N GLY A 50 -18.07 11.07 -2.15
CA GLY A 50 -18.82 11.19 -3.39
C GLY A 50 -18.12 10.52 -4.57
N ASP A 51 -18.21 11.16 -5.70
CA ASP A 51 -17.72 10.63 -6.97
C ASP A 51 -16.25 11.01 -7.22
N LEU A 52 -15.44 10.03 -7.60
CA LEU A 52 -14.08 10.19 -8.12
C LEU A 52 -14.09 9.77 -9.61
N PRO A 53 -14.45 10.67 -10.53
CA PRO A 53 -14.74 10.31 -11.93
C PRO A 53 -13.52 9.75 -12.68
N ALA A 54 -12.32 10.21 -12.36
CA ALA A 54 -11.09 9.74 -13.00
C ALA A 54 -10.86 8.25 -12.77
N GLU A 55 -11.17 7.78 -11.57
CA GLU A 55 -11.03 6.38 -11.15
C GLU A 55 -12.32 5.56 -11.39
N LYS A 56 -13.43 6.19 -11.82
CA LYS A 56 -14.77 5.59 -11.86
C LYS A 56 -15.15 4.92 -10.54
N MET A 57 -14.88 5.61 -9.46
CA MET A 57 -15.04 5.10 -8.11
C MET A 57 -15.82 6.11 -7.26
N THR A 58 -16.64 5.60 -6.36
CA THR A 58 -17.25 6.41 -5.31
C THR A 58 -16.67 6.05 -3.96
N VAL A 59 -16.55 7.04 -3.08
CA VAL A 59 -16.03 6.91 -1.73
C VAL A 59 -17.06 7.45 -0.77
N ARG A 60 -17.29 6.73 0.32
CA ARG A 60 -18.16 7.15 1.40
C ARG A 60 -17.50 6.89 2.75
N ILE A 61 -17.67 7.80 3.67
CA ILE A 61 -17.25 7.64 5.05
C ILE A 61 -18.48 7.58 5.94
N PRO A 62 -18.76 6.44 6.60
CA PRO A 62 -19.81 6.38 7.59
C PRO A 62 -19.42 7.21 8.83
N PRO A 63 -20.10 8.31 9.17
CA PRO A 63 -19.65 9.23 10.23
C PRO A 63 -19.53 8.59 11.62
N LYS A 64 -20.30 7.53 11.87
CA LYS A 64 -20.33 6.84 13.17
C LYS A 64 -19.18 5.87 13.39
N ASP A 65 -18.45 5.53 12.33
CA ASP A 65 -17.46 4.45 12.35
C ASP A 65 -16.01 4.98 12.46
N HIS A 66 -15.87 6.23 12.92
CA HIS A 66 -14.58 6.86 13.12
C HIS A 66 -14.36 7.22 14.58
N SER A 67 -13.16 6.98 15.05
CA SER A 67 -12.73 7.34 16.39
C SER A 67 -11.25 7.75 16.43
N HIS A 68 -10.89 8.50 17.44
CA HIS A 68 -9.53 8.82 17.78
C HIS A 68 -9.27 8.62 19.27
N ASN A 69 -8.02 8.50 19.65
CA ASN A 69 -7.63 8.36 21.05
C ASN A 69 -6.36 9.17 21.32
N ASP A 70 -6.48 10.22 22.12
CA ASP A 70 -5.40 11.18 22.39
C ASP A 70 -4.25 10.58 23.20
N LYS A 71 -4.57 9.71 24.15
CA LYS A 71 -3.55 9.06 24.97
C LYS A 71 -2.63 8.17 24.14
N LYS A 72 -3.22 7.40 23.22
CA LYS A 72 -2.49 6.49 22.34
C LYS A 72 -2.16 7.11 20.97
N ARG A 73 -2.72 8.29 20.68
CA ARG A 73 -2.52 9.07 19.46
C ARG A 73 -2.78 8.24 18.20
N TYR A 74 -3.99 7.73 18.08
CA TYR A 74 -4.42 7.04 16.87
C TYR A 74 -5.77 7.57 16.36
N LEU A 75 -5.96 7.40 15.06
CA LEU A 75 -7.25 7.52 14.37
C LEU A 75 -7.57 6.18 13.74
N CYS A 76 -8.84 5.78 13.77
CA CYS A 76 -9.28 4.60 13.06
C CYS A 76 -10.71 4.77 12.56
N GLY A 77 -11.08 3.98 11.58
CA GLY A 77 -12.43 4.02 11.04
C GLY A 77 -12.61 3.12 9.82
N ILE A 78 -13.73 3.34 9.13
CA ILE A 78 -14.08 2.62 7.91
C ILE A 78 -14.18 3.60 6.76
N ILE A 79 -13.59 3.23 5.62
CA ILE A 79 -13.80 3.87 4.33
C ILE A 79 -14.52 2.87 3.45
N GLU A 80 -15.69 3.25 2.96
CA GLU A 80 -16.42 2.47 1.97
C GLU A 80 -16.10 2.96 0.57
N THR A 81 -15.77 2.05 -0.33
CA THR A 81 -15.48 2.39 -1.72
C THR A 81 -16.01 1.33 -2.67
N GLY A 82 -16.36 1.75 -3.87
CA GLY A 82 -16.85 0.86 -4.92
C GLY A 82 -16.73 1.48 -6.30
N TYR A 83 -16.51 0.64 -7.30
CA TYR A 83 -16.45 1.07 -8.68
C TYR A 83 -17.85 1.10 -9.30
N TYR A 84 -18.09 2.06 -10.18
CA TYR A 84 -19.28 2.17 -10.99
C TYR A 84 -18.94 2.10 -12.49
N GLY A 85 -19.94 2.22 -13.36
CA GLY A 85 -19.75 2.20 -14.82
C GLY A 85 -20.01 0.83 -15.44
N LYS A 86 -20.31 -0.19 -14.63
CA LYS A 86 -20.76 -1.52 -15.07
C LYS A 86 -22.17 -1.78 -14.58
N GLU A 87 -22.90 -2.58 -15.32
CA GLU A 87 -24.18 -3.11 -14.89
C GLU A 87 -23.95 -4.42 -14.16
N TYR A 88 -24.63 -4.62 -13.04
CA TYR A 88 -24.60 -5.84 -12.26
C TYR A 88 -26.02 -6.34 -12.03
N GLU A 89 -26.15 -7.65 -11.98
CA GLU A 89 -27.38 -8.32 -11.56
C GLU A 89 -27.12 -9.01 -10.22
N ALA A 90 -27.95 -8.73 -9.23
CA ALA A 90 -27.97 -9.49 -8.01
C ALA A 90 -29.17 -10.44 -8.06
N VAL A 91 -28.92 -11.72 -7.86
CA VAL A 91 -29.93 -12.77 -7.82
C VAL A 91 -29.97 -13.42 -6.45
N ASP A 92 -31.09 -14.00 -6.07
CA ASP A 92 -31.18 -14.79 -4.85
C ASP A 92 -30.29 -16.04 -5.00
N LYS A 93 -29.41 -16.28 -4.02
CA LYS A 93 -28.50 -17.41 -4.07
C LYS A 93 -29.22 -18.75 -3.94
N ASP A 94 -30.37 -18.78 -3.25
CA ASP A 94 -31.12 -19.99 -2.97
C ASP A 94 -32.12 -20.31 -4.11
N ASP A 95 -32.50 -19.28 -4.89
CA ASP A 95 -33.32 -19.42 -6.09
C ASP A 95 -32.86 -18.47 -7.21
N PRO A 96 -31.72 -18.76 -7.86
CA PRO A 96 -31.14 -17.87 -8.88
C PRO A 96 -31.94 -17.76 -10.17
N LYS A 97 -33.02 -18.57 -10.31
CA LYS A 97 -33.91 -18.53 -11.48
C LYS A 97 -35.14 -17.67 -11.28
N ASP A 98 -35.40 -17.20 -10.04
CA ASP A 98 -36.53 -16.34 -9.74
C ASP A 98 -36.26 -14.90 -10.22
N GLU A 99 -36.72 -14.60 -11.42
CA GLU A 99 -36.60 -13.27 -12.02
C GLU A 99 -37.28 -12.16 -11.21
N THR A 100 -38.24 -12.50 -10.34
CA THR A 100 -38.94 -11.52 -9.50
C THR A 100 -38.08 -10.96 -8.37
N LYS A 101 -37.05 -11.71 -7.97
CA LYS A 101 -36.07 -11.33 -6.93
C LYS A 101 -34.81 -10.68 -7.49
N LYS A 102 -34.72 -10.58 -8.82
CA LYS A 102 -33.57 -10.00 -9.49
C LYS A 102 -33.49 -8.49 -9.29
N ILE A 103 -32.32 -8.00 -8.86
CA ILE A 103 -32.05 -6.57 -8.70
C ILE A 103 -31.02 -6.14 -9.74
N LEU A 104 -31.41 -5.22 -10.60
CA LEU A 104 -30.51 -4.61 -11.57
C LEU A 104 -29.83 -3.37 -10.97
N LEU A 105 -28.52 -3.37 -10.96
CA LEU A 105 -27.70 -2.23 -10.58
C LEU A 105 -27.14 -1.59 -11.84
N GLY A 106 -27.72 -0.46 -12.23
CA GLY A 106 -27.29 0.27 -13.44
C GLY A 106 -25.91 0.90 -13.30
N LYS A 107 -25.37 1.37 -14.40
CA LYS A 107 -23.99 1.93 -14.52
C LYS A 107 -23.66 3.08 -13.58
N SER A 108 -24.66 3.81 -13.10
CA SER A 108 -24.50 4.91 -12.13
C SER A 108 -24.43 4.46 -10.67
N LYS A 109 -24.56 3.17 -10.39
CA LYS A 109 -24.54 2.63 -9.04
C LYS A 109 -23.23 1.88 -8.77
N ALA A 110 -22.71 2.05 -7.55
CA ALA A 110 -21.54 1.32 -7.07
C ALA A 110 -21.92 0.38 -5.92
N ILE A 111 -21.32 -0.80 -5.90
CA ILE A 111 -21.39 -1.70 -4.75
C ILE A 111 -20.27 -1.34 -3.80
N LEU A 112 -20.62 -0.73 -2.69
CA LEU A 112 -19.65 -0.29 -1.69
C LEU A 112 -19.15 -1.48 -0.87
N LYS A 113 -17.83 -1.50 -0.64
CA LYS A 113 -17.15 -2.42 0.26
C LYS A 113 -16.51 -1.62 1.38
N PRO A 114 -16.72 -2.00 2.65
CA PRO A 114 -16.05 -1.38 3.77
C PRO A 114 -14.60 -1.86 3.88
N PHE A 115 -13.71 -0.94 4.26
CA PHE A 115 -12.31 -1.23 4.55
C PHE A 115 -11.91 -0.51 5.83
N PHE A 116 -11.41 -1.26 6.78
CA PHE A 116 -10.89 -0.70 8.02
C PHE A 116 -9.52 -0.05 7.80
N TYR A 117 -9.30 1.08 8.48
CA TYR A 117 -8.00 1.71 8.59
C TYR A 117 -7.70 2.10 10.04
N TYR A 118 -6.41 2.11 10.38
CA TYR A 118 -5.89 2.56 11.66
C TYR A 118 -4.56 3.26 11.42
N ILE A 119 -4.44 4.48 11.96
CA ILE A 119 -3.22 5.30 11.85
C ILE A 119 -2.79 5.70 13.25
N GLN A 120 -1.61 5.28 13.69
CA GLN A 120 -1.04 5.70 14.97
C GLN A 120 0.17 6.60 14.73
N ILE A 121 0.12 7.79 15.31
CA ILE A 121 1.12 8.84 15.13
C ILE A 121 1.84 9.07 16.47
N PRO A 122 3.11 8.67 16.61
CA PRO A 122 3.85 8.83 17.85
C PRO A 122 4.10 10.30 18.18
N ARG A 123 4.31 10.60 19.46
CA ARG A 123 4.68 11.98 19.90
C ARG A 123 6.05 12.42 19.41
N LYS A 124 6.96 11.47 19.22
CA LYS A 124 8.35 11.73 18.80
C LYS A 124 8.67 10.86 17.59
N GLY A 125 9.45 11.41 16.67
CA GLY A 125 9.89 10.69 15.48
C GLY A 125 9.05 11.05 14.24
N ASN A 126 9.30 10.31 13.18
CA ASN A 126 8.77 10.58 11.85
C ASN A 126 8.12 9.36 11.18
N LYS A 127 7.88 8.27 11.94
CA LYS A 127 7.27 7.05 11.44
C LYS A 127 5.96 6.79 12.16
N ALA A 128 4.86 6.81 11.42
CA ALA A 128 3.54 6.40 11.91
C ALA A 128 3.28 4.94 11.55
N LEU A 129 2.46 4.26 12.35
CA LEU A 129 1.96 2.94 12.03
C LEU A 129 0.65 3.08 11.27
N LEU A 130 0.56 2.44 10.12
CA LEU A 130 -0.65 2.32 9.33
C LEU A 130 -1.06 0.85 9.27
N ILE A 131 -2.30 0.55 9.65
CA ILE A 131 -2.90 -0.78 9.53
C ILE A 131 -4.11 -0.66 8.62
N LEU A 132 -4.20 -1.53 7.63
CA LEU A 132 -5.27 -1.55 6.64
C LEU A 132 -5.87 -2.94 6.53
N GLU A 133 -7.16 -2.98 6.30
CA GLU A 133 -7.84 -4.19 5.86
C GLU A 133 -7.66 -4.38 4.36
N ARG A 134 -7.50 -5.63 3.97
CA ARG A 134 -7.50 -6.08 2.58
C ARG A 134 -8.46 -7.24 2.42
N VAL A 135 -9.36 -7.12 1.47
CA VAL A 135 -10.35 -8.15 1.15
C VAL A 135 -10.01 -8.76 -0.20
N ASP A 136 -9.67 -10.05 -0.20
CA ASP A 136 -9.11 -10.75 -1.35
C ASP A 136 -7.89 -10.00 -1.93
N ASN A 137 -7.96 -9.55 -3.18
CA ASN A 137 -6.90 -8.76 -3.83
C ASN A 137 -7.16 -7.24 -3.77
N ASN A 138 -8.23 -6.81 -3.09
CA ASN A 138 -8.60 -5.40 -3.01
C ASN A 138 -8.11 -4.79 -1.70
N GLY A 139 -7.35 -3.72 -1.78
CA GLY A 139 -6.88 -2.91 -0.65
C GLY A 139 -7.05 -1.43 -0.95
N ILE A 140 -7.14 -0.62 0.09
CA ILE A 140 -7.39 0.84 -0.03
C ILE A 140 -6.12 1.68 0.07
N TYR A 141 -4.92 1.07 0.14
CA TYR A 141 -3.70 1.86 0.33
C TYR A 141 -3.50 2.96 -0.72
N PRO A 142 -3.65 2.71 -2.04
CA PRO A 142 -3.46 3.77 -3.04
C PRO A 142 -4.43 4.94 -2.83
N LEU A 143 -5.71 4.65 -2.57
CA LEU A 143 -6.73 5.65 -2.29
C LEU A 143 -6.41 6.43 -1.02
N LEU A 144 -6.16 5.73 0.10
CA LEU A 144 -5.85 6.37 1.38
C LEU A 144 -4.58 7.23 1.30
N ARG A 145 -3.56 6.75 0.56
CA ARG A 145 -2.34 7.52 0.30
C ARG A 145 -2.65 8.83 -0.44
N SER A 146 -3.47 8.77 -1.48
CA SER A 146 -3.88 9.95 -2.24
C SER A 146 -4.64 10.94 -1.35
N ILE A 147 -5.57 10.44 -0.53
CA ILE A 147 -6.34 11.24 0.43
C ILE A 147 -5.41 11.93 1.45
N LEU A 148 -4.47 11.20 2.03
CA LEU A 148 -3.50 11.76 2.97
C LEU A 148 -2.63 12.84 2.34
N ILE A 149 -2.14 12.63 1.12
CA ILE A 149 -1.37 13.64 0.38
C ILE A 149 -2.21 14.90 0.17
N SER A 150 -3.45 14.75 -0.30
CA SER A 150 -4.37 15.87 -0.51
C SER A 150 -4.68 16.61 0.78
N PHE A 151 -4.86 15.88 1.88
CA PHE A 151 -5.07 16.45 3.21
C PHE A 151 -3.87 17.30 3.68
N PHE A 152 -2.65 16.79 3.56
CA PHE A 152 -1.45 17.54 3.94
C PHE A 152 -1.23 18.75 3.04
N ASN A 153 -1.43 18.62 1.73
CA ASN A 153 -1.34 19.75 0.81
C ASN A 153 -2.37 20.85 1.15
N TYR A 154 -3.58 20.47 1.55
CA TYR A 154 -4.61 21.42 1.99
C TYR A 154 -4.18 22.21 3.23
N HIS A 155 -3.65 21.53 4.26
CA HIS A 155 -3.30 22.17 5.52
C HIS A 155 -2.00 22.99 5.46
N PHE A 156 -1.01 22.49 4.75
CA PHE A 156 0.29 23.17 4.70
C PHE A 156 0.38 24.24 3.60
N GLN A 157 -0.65 24.39 2.75
CA GLN A 157 -0.77 25.40 1.70
C GLN A 157 0.52 25.62 0.89
N VAL A 158 1.26 24.55 0.67
CA VAL A 158 2.57 24.62 0.01
C VAL A 158 2.41 24.14 -1.42
N GLU A 159 3.01 24.84 -2.36
CA GLU A 159 3.11 24.42 -3.75
C GLU A 159 3.90 23.09 -3.91
N ASP A 160 4.67 22.72 -2.89
CA ASP A 160 5.44 21.49 -2.87
C ASP A 160 4.57 20.32 -2.42
N LEU A 161 4.37 19.39 -3.33
CA LEU A 161 3.62 18.15 -3.08
C LEU A 161 4.27 17.32 -1.97
N TYR A 162 3.46 16.87 -1.02
CA TYR A 162 3.89 15.89 -0.02
C TYR A 162 3.97 14.50 -0.61
N ILE A 163 4.92 13.73 -0.13
CA ILE A 163 5.11 12.33 -0.49
C ILE A 163 4.94 11.50 0.77
N ILE A 164 4.17 10.42 0.65
CA ILE A 164 4.05 9.41 1.69
C ILE A 164 4.78 8.16 1.22
N ASP A 165 5.85 7.86 1.92
CA ASP A 165 6.62 6.63 1.71
C ASP A 165 6.13 5.56 2.69
N ARG A 166 6.09 4.31 2.26
CA ARG A 166 5.68 3.18 3.11
C ARG A 166 6.74 2.09 3.14
N ASN A 167 6.85 1.46 4.31
CA ASN A 167 7.62 0.24 4.47
C ASN A 167 6.76 -0.81 5.18
N ALA A 168 6.79 -2.04 4.71
CA ALA A 168 6.08 -3.13 5.36
C ALA A 168 6.60 -3.35 6.78
N VAL A 169 5.68 -3.52 7.73
CA VAL A 169 6.03 -3.91 9.11
C VAL A 169 6.18 -5.42 9.14
N VAL A 170 7.39 -5.87 9.42
CA VAL A 170 7.68 -7.30 9.60
C VAL A 170 7.84 -7.58 11.08
N LEU A 171 6.99 -8.45 11.64
CA LEU A 171 7.08 -8.85 13.03
C LEU A 171 8.43 -9.52 13.32
N THR A 172 9.07 -9.14 14.43
CA THR A 172 10.36 -9.73 14.86
C THR A 172 10.28 -11.25 14.98
N SER A 173 9.14 -11.77 15.45
CA SER A 173 8.89 -13.21 15.52
C SER A 173 8.87 -13.89 14.15
N TYR A 174 8.36 -13.19 13.12
CA TYR A 174 8.38 -13.67 11.74
C TYR A 174 9.79 -13.65 11.15
N LEU A 175 10.53 -12.55 11.39
CA LEU A 175 11.95 -12.47 11.01
C LEU A 175 12.79 -13.57 11.68
N LYS A 176 12.50 -13.89 12.95
CA LYS A 176 13.15 -15.01 13.64
C LYS A 176 12.83 -16.34 12.96
N LYS A 177 11.56 -16.61 12.67
CA LYS A 177 11.13 -17.81 11.93
C LYS A 177 11.73 -17.90 10.54
N LEU A 178 11.83 -16.77 9.82
CA LEU A 178 12.51 -16.71 8.52
C LEU A 178 14.00 -17.05 8.66
N LYS A 179 14.67 -16.55 9.69
CA LYS A 179 16.09 -16.84 9.96
C LYS A 179 16.33 -18.30 10.35
N GLU A 180 15.36 -18.94 11.02
CA GLU A 180 15.40 -20.33 11.47
C GLU A 180 14.79 -21.30 10.45
N GLY A 181 14.05 -20.77 9.46
CA GLY A 181 13.34 -21.55 8.46
C GLY A 181 14.25 -22.07 7.33
N ARG A 182 13.77 -23.12 6.64
CA ARG A 182 14.38 -23.59 5.39
C ARG A 182 13.77 -22.85 4.21
N TYR A 183 14.60 -22.34 3.33
CA TYR A 183 14.13 -21.69 2.11
C TYR A 183 13.84 -22.72 1.02
N ASN A 184 12.64 -22.67 0.45
CA ASN A 184 12.26 -23.51 -0.69
C ASN A 184 12.43 -22.79 -2.02
N SER A 185 12.38 -21.45 -2.00
CA SER A 185 12.60 -20.61 -3.16
C SER A 185 13.13 -19.23 -2.76
N LEU A 186 13.80 -18.61 -3.67
CA LEU A 186 14.24 -17.22 -3.60
C LEU A 186 13.76 -16.51 -4.86
N SER A 187 13.03 -15.42 -4.72
CA SER A 187 12.61 -14.57 -5.84
C SER A 187 13.28 -13.20 -5.75
N LEU A 188 13.84 -12.77 -6.85
CA LEU A 188 14.34 -11.42 -7.06
C LEU A 188 13.42 -10.72 -8.03
N SER A 189 12.96 -9.51 -7.68
CA SER A 189 12.10 -8.70 -8.54
C SER A 189 12.80 -7.39 -8.85
N ALA A 190 12.87 -7.03 -10.12
CA ALA A 190 13.29 -5.72 -10.59
C ALA A 190 12.07 -4.97 -11.16
N ASN A 191 11.70 -3.85 -10.54
CA ASN A 191 10.54 -3.03 -10.93
C ASN A 191 10.89 -1.96 -11.97
N SER A 192 12.16 -1.79 -12.27
CA SER A 192 12.69 -0.96 -13.35
C SER A 192 13.98 -1.54 -13.83
N ILE A 193 14.23 -1.45 -15.13
CA ILE A 193 15.44 -1.93 -15.76
C ILE A 193 16.18 -0.72 -16.33
N HIS A 194 17.51 -0.78 -16.29
CA HIS A 194 18.31 0.25 -16.93
C HIS A 194 17.98 0.32 -18.45
N THR A 195 17.84 1.52 -18.98
CA THR A 195 17.38 1.77 -20.36
C THR A 195 18.15 0.94 -21.39
N ASP A 196 19.47 0.83 -21.25
CA ASP A 196 20.33 0.06 -22.15
C ASP A 196 20.00 -1.44 -22.15
N ALA A 197 19.61 -1.99 -20.98
CA ALA A 197 19.21 -3.38 -20.86
C ALA A 197 17.79 -3.59 -21.43
N ALA A 198 16.89 -2.62 -21.25
CA ALA A 198 15.55 -2.65 -21.82
C ALA A 198 15.61 -2.62 -23.36
N GLU A 199 16.42 -1.77 -23.95
CA GLU A 199 16.62 -1.72 -25.40
C GLU A 199 17.22 -3.00 -25.96
N ARG A 200 18.25 -3.53 -25.29
CA ARG A 200 18.97 -4.71 -25.77
C ARG A 200 18.18 -6.00 -25.71
N TYR A 201 17.40 -6.20 -24.65
CA TYR A 201 16.71 -7.48 -24.41
C TYR A 201 15.19 -7.44 -24.69
N PHE A 202 14.58 -6.27 -24.68
CA PHE A 202 13.13 -6.14 -24.75
C PHE A 202 12.65 -5.23 -25.89
N GLY A 203 13.54 -4.89 -26.84
CA GLY A 203 13.18 -4.20 -28.06
C GLY A 203 12.60 -2.80 -27.88
N GLY A 204 13.05 -2.07 -26.86
CA GLY A 204 12.61 -0.70 -26.62
C GLY A 204 11.27 -0.59 -25.88
N LEU A 205 10.79 -1.66 -25.23
CA LEU A 205 9.66 -1.55 -24.30
C LEU A 205 10.04 -0.61 -23.16
N ASN A 206 9.06 0.21 -22.74
CA ASN A 206 9.28 1.15 -21.66
C ASN A 206 9.59 0.39 -20.36
N SER A 207 10.71 0.72 -19.70
CA SER A 207 11.18 0.01 -18.50
C SER A 207 10.23 0.10 -17.30
N GLU A 208 9.25 1.01 -17.36
CA GLU A 208 8.22 1.19 -16.31
C GLU A 208 6.98 0.30 -16.52
N ASP A 209 6.83 -0.31 -17.71
CA ASP A 209 5.62 -1.05 -18.05
C ASP A 209 5.65 -2.53 -17.61
N PHE A 210 6.80 -3.01 -17.10
CA PHE A 210 6.94 -4.42 -16.71
C PHE A 210 7.87 -4.63 -15.51
N THR A 211 7.67 -5.76 -14.85
CA THR A 211 8.51 -6.24 -13.76
C THR A 211 9.18 -7.55 -14.18
N ILE A 212 10.49 -7.66 -13.97
CA ILE A 212 11.17 -8.94 -14.15
C ILE A 212 11.28 -9.65 -12.81
N GLU A 213 10.90 -10.92 -12.79
CA GLU A 213 11.08 -11.80 -11.64
C GLU A 213 11.98 -12.98 -12.00
N LEU A 214 13.04 -13.16 -11.22
CA LEU A 214 13.86 -14.37 -11.24
C LEU A 214 13.52 -15.20 -10.00
N THR A 215 12.94 -16.39 -10.20
CA THR A 215 12.64 -17.31 -9.10
C THR A 215 13.53 -18.55 -9.16
N MET A 216 14.34 -18.76 -8.13
CA MET A 216 15.14 -19.97 -7.92
C MET A 216 14.39 -20.91 -6.97
N LYS A 217 14.09 -22.12 -7.41
CA LYS A 217 13.45 -23.17 -6.59
C LYS A 217 14.50 -24.21 -6.19
N PHE A 218 14.54 -24.54 -4.92
CA PHE A 218 15.50 -25.53 -4.39
C PHE A 218 14.85 -26.92 -4.39
N LYS A 219 15.41 -27.87 -5.15
CA LYS A 219 14.78 -29.19 -5.39
C LYS A 219 14.64 -30.08 -4.15
N ASN A 220 15.47 -29.93 -3.12
CA ASN A 220 15.47 -30.79 -1.92
C ASN A 220 15.59 -30.01 -0.61
N GLY A 221 15.08 -28.77 -0.58
CA GLY A 221 15.37 -27.84 0.50
C GLY A 221 16.84 -27.41 0.52
N MET A 222 17.11 -26.28 1.15
CA MET A 222 18.48 -25.80 1.28
C MET A 222 19.14 -26.46 2.49
N GLY A 223 20.22 -27.22 2.28
CA GLY A 223 21.07 -27.66 3.38
C GLY A 223 21.75 -26.45 4.07
N GLU A 224 22.19 -26.61 5.31
CA GLU A 224 22.74 -25.52 6.16
C GLU A 224 23.80 -24.63 5.48
N ILE A 225 24.68 -25.23 4.66
CA ILE A 225 25.75 -24.48 3.98
C ILE A 225 25.20 -23.52 2.91
N LYS A 226 24.16 -23.95 2.17
CA LYS A 226 23.53 -23.11 1.15
C LYS A 226 22.69 -22.00 1.79
N GLU A 227 22.06 -22.30 2.91
CA GLU A 227 21.30 -21.34 3.70
C GLU A 227 22.16 -20.23 4.25
N LYS A 228 23.35 -20.56 4.80
CA LYS A 228 24.33 -19.57 5.27
C LYS A 228 24.76 -18.64 4.14
N LYS A 229 25.06 -19.18 2.97
CA LYS A 229 25.49 -18.40 1.81
C LYS A 229 24.38 -17.46 1.31
N VAL A 230 23.12 -17.90 1.28
CA VAL A 230 21.98 -17.03 0.91
C VAL A 230 21.75 -15.96 1.97
N LYS A 231 21.82 -16.28 3.26
CA LYS A 231 21.74 -15.29 4.34
C LYS A 231 22.86 -14.23 4.23
N GLU A 232 24.08 -14.63 3.93
CA GLU A 232 25.19 -13.72 3.68
C GLU A 232 24.95 -12.83 2.46
N MET A 233 24.42 -13.38 1.37
CA MET A 233 24.06 -12.62 0.16
C MET A 233 22.94 -11.62 0.45
N ILE A 234 21.89 -12.01 1.17
CA ILE A 234 20.79 -11.11 1.59
C ILE A 234 21.31 -10.01 2.50
N ASN A 235 22.13 -10.35 3.50
CA ASN A 235 22.65 -9.40 4.48
C ASN A 235 23.68 -8.42 3.89
N SER A 236 24.44 -8.85 2.89
CA SER A 236 25.41 -8.00 2.20
C SER A 236 24.78 -7.06 1.17
N GLY A 237 23.51 -7.27 0.83
CA GLY A 237 22.83 -6.54 -0.26
C GLY A 237 23.44 -6.79 -1.64
N LYS A 238 24.36 -7.77 -1.74
CA LYS A 238 25.07 -8.08 -2.98
C LYS A 238 24.66 -9.45 -3.50
N PHE A 239 23.76 -9.46 -4.46
CA PHE A 239 23.55 -10.59 -5.33
C PHE A 239 24.47 -10.43 -6.55
N LEU A 240 25.51 -11.22 -6.64
CA LEU A 240 26.36 -11.28 -7.82
C LEU A 240 25.99 -12.55 -8.59
N PHE A 241 25.57 -12.37 -9.81
CA PHE A 241 25.44 -13.46 -10.78
C PHE A 241 26.77 -13.57 -11.55
N ASP A 242 27.15 -14.80 -11.91
CA ASP A 242 28.29 -15.03 -12.83
C ASP A 242 27.96 -14.56 -14.27
N SER A 243 26.85 -13.87 -14.46
CA SER A 243 26.39 -13.27 -15.71
C SER A 243 26.35 -11.76 -15.59
N PRO A 244 27.20 -11.03 -16.34
CA PRO A 244 27.11 -9.56 -16.39
C PRO A 244 25.73 -9.05 -16.79
N ASP A 245 25.04 -9.80 -17.65
CA ASP A 245 23.71 -9.44 -18.15
C ASP A 245 22.64 -9.48 -17.04
N LEU A 246 22.68 -10.50 -16.18
CA LEU A 246 21.76 -10.58 -15.04
C LEU A 246 22.07 -9.50 -14.00
N ASN A 247 23.33 -9.18 -13.78
CA ASN A 247 23.74 -8.09 -12.90
C ASN A 247 23.21 -6.74 -13.42
N ALA A 248 23.29 -6.50 -14.73
CA ALA A 248 22.75 -5.29 -15.36
C ALA A 248 21.21 -5.21 -15.25
N ILE A 249 20.50 -6.32 -15.49
CA ILE A 249 19.04 -6.40 -15.39
C ILE A 249 18.55 -6.07 -13.97
N PHE A 250 19.22 -6.59 -12.95
CA PHE A 250 18.82 -6.39 -11.55
C PHE A 250 19.50 -5.18 -10.87
N GLY A 251 20.21 -4.33 -11.65
CA GLY A 251 20.85 -3.12 -11.12
C GLY A 251 21.97 -3.42 -10.11
N ILE A 252 22.55 -4.62 -10.17
CA ILE A 252 23.64 -5.04 -9.31
C ILE A 252 24.94 -4.55 -9.96
N ILE A 253 25.37 -3.37 -9.54
CA ILE A 253 26.65 -2.80 -10.00
C ILE A 253 27.76 -3.41 -9.15
N SER A 254 28.75 -4.00 -9.82
CA SER A 254 30.02 -4.47 -9.23
C SER A 254 30.87 -3.31 -8.74
#